data_b00b3b038fac047774ef7fd3f795948f
#
_entry.id   b00b3b038fac047774ef7fd3f795948f
#
_cell.length_a   1.000
_cell.length_b   1.000
_cell.length_c   1.000
_cell.angle_alpha   90.00
_cell.angle_beta   90.00
_cell.angle_gamma   90.00
#
_symmetry.space_group_name_H-M   'P 1'
#
loop_
_entity.id
_entity.type
_entity.pdbx_description
1 polymer ?
#
loop_
_entity_poly.entity_id
_entity_poly.type
_entity_poly.pdbx_seq_one_letter_code
_entity_poly.pdbx_strand_id
1 'polypeptide(L)'
;MKHETHAKLARLRAAVGREYGKLVQKLLAIAFLETEVQKLVERSTQGIDLEMEIAGERCVFEVKTSESDSVRLTPKDLEGLDRLVEDGARVYLAVLTNAPFDDWILARYVPGEFPTGKNLTSFPFRAHRDRDLEQRIFTAFDRVVDRDVHTAITRRQGGLDGVLQGYPAWGRA
;
A
#
# COMPACT_ATOMS: atom_id res chain seq x y z
N MET A 1 -12.38 2.92 -6.21
CA MET A 1 -11.58 2.46 -7.38
C MET A 1 -12.52 2.14 -8.54
N LYS A 2 -12.15 2.54 -9.75
CA LYS A 2 -12.98 2.31 -10.95
C LYS A 2 -12.95 0.84 -11.36
N HIS A 3 -14.02 0.36 -11.97
CA HIS A 3 -14.08 -1.00 -12.52
C HIS A 3 -12.92 -1.29 -13.51
N GLU A 4 -12.53 -0.31 -14.30
CA GLU A 4 -11.39 -0.42 -15.22
C GLU A 4 -10.07 -0.65 -14.50
N THR A 5 -9.86 -0.01 -13.34
CA THR A 5 -8.67 -0.21 -12.51
C THR A 5 -8.58 -1.65 -12.02
N HIS A 6 -9.68 -2.22 -11.55
CA HIS A 6 -9.73 -3.65 -11.16
C HIS A 6 -9.37 -4.57 -12.34
N ALA A 7 -9.93 -4.32 -13.54
CA ALA A 7 -9.62 -5.11 -14.72
C ALA A 7 -8.14 -5.02 -15.11
N LYS A 8 -7.53 -3.83 -14.98
CA LYS A 8 -6.09 -3.62 -15.25
C LYS A 8 -5.22 -4.33 -14.20
N LEU A 9 -5.58 -4.27 -12.92
CA LEU A 9 -4.88 -4.98 -11.87
C LEU A 9 -4.98 -6.50 -12.03
N ALA A 10 -6.12 -7.02 -12.45
CA ALA A 10 -6.28 -8.45 -12.76
C ALA A 10 -5.37 -8.88 -13.92
N ARG A 11 -5.25 -8.07 -14.98
CA ARG A 11 -4.32 -8.32 -16.09
C ARG A 11 -2.87 -8.24 -15.63
N LEU A 12 -2.52 -7.25 -14.80
CA LEU A 12 -1.19 -7.14 -14.20
C LEU A 12 -0.86 -8.43 -13.43
N ARG A 13 -1.74 -8.88 -12.54
CA ARG A 13 -1.55 -10.10 -11.75
C ARG A 13 -1.30 -11.32 -12.62
N ALA A 14 -2.13 -11.53 -13.65
CA ALA A 14 -1.97 -12.64 -14.60
C ALA A 14 -0.62 -12.58 -15.34
N ALA A 15 -0.13 -11.39 -15.68
CA ALA A 15 1.10 -11.19 -16.44
C ALA A 15 2.38 -11.34 -15.59
N VAL A 16 2.33 -10.98 -14.27
CA VAL A 16 3.55 -10.86 -13.47
C VAL A 16 3.66 -11.90 -12.36
N GLY A 17 2.58 -12.62 -12.03
CA GLY A 17 2.59 -13.67 -11.01
C GLY A 17 3.08 -13.18 -9.64
N ARG A 18 4.15 -13.77 -9.12
CA ARG A 18 4.67 -13.51 -7.77
C ARG A 18 5.14 -12.06 -7.55
N GLU A 19 5.45 -11.32 -8.61
CA GLU A 19 5.88 -9.92 -8.48
C GLU A 19 4.71 -8.95 -8.24
N TYR A 20 3.47 -9.41 -8.38
CA TYR A 20 2.27 -8.56 -8.31
C TYR A 20 2.25 -7.66 -7.08
N GLY A 21 2.45 -8.22 -5.89
CA GLY A 21 2.41 -7.43 -4.64
C GLY A 21 3.42 -6.27 -4.66
N LYS A 22 4.66 -6.54 -5.12
CA LYS A 22 5.70 -5.51 -5.18
C LYS A 22 5.40 -4.42 -6.22
N LEU A 23 4.84 -4.80 -7.36
CA LEU A 23 4.46 -3.84 -8.39
C LEU A 23 3.28 -2.97 -7.94
N VAL A 24 2.29 -3.56 -7.28
CA VAL A 24 1.16 -2.81 -6.71
C VAL A 24 1.62 -1.86 -5.60
N GLN A 25 2.57 -2.28 -4.76
CA GLN A 25 3.20 -1.40 -3.76
C GLN A 25 3.85 -0.18 -4.43
N LYS A 26 4.58 -0.36 -5.53
CA LYS A 26 5.18 0.76 -6.28
C LYS A 26 4.14 1.67 -6.93
N LEU A 27 3.07 1.11 -7.50
CA LEU A 27 1.94 1.91 -8.01
C LEU A 27 1.27 2.72 -6.90
N LEU A 28 1.14 2.14 -5.70
CA LEU A 28 0.63 2.85 -4.53
C LEU A 28 1.59 3.97 -4.08
N ALA A 29 2.90 3.72 -4.08
CA ALA A 29 3.90 4.73 -3.79
C ALA A 29 3.82 5.92 -4.76
N ILE A 30 3.67 5.65 -6.06
CA ILE A 30 3.46 6.70 -7.08
C ILE A 30 2.16 7.47 -6.79
N ALA A 31 1.07 6.78 -6.41
CA ALA A 31 -0.18 7.43 -6.07
C ALA A 31 -0.04 8.36 -4.86
N PHE A 32 0.72 7.96 -3.83
CA PHE A 32 1.04 8.83 -2.71
C PHE A 32 1.84 10.07 -3.15
N LEU A 33 2.82 9.91 -4.04
CA LEU A 33 3.64 11.01 -4.55
C LEU A 33 2.84 12.01 -5.43
N GLU A 34 1.67 11.62 -5.92
CA GLU A 34 0.72 12.51 -6.60
C GLU A 34 -0.23 13.25 -5.64
N THR A 35 -0.07 13.04 -4.35
CA THR A 35 -0.79 13.75 -3.29
C THR A 35 0.16 14.70 -2.54
N GLU A 36 -0.25 15.25 -1.41
CA GLU A 36 0.53 16.20 -0.62
C GLU A 36 1.58 15.51 0.29
N VAL A 37 2.30 14.51 -0.24
CA VAL A 37 3.36 13.81 0.48
C VAL A 37 4.67 14.59 0.32
N GLN A 38 5.32 14.93 1.43
CA GLN A 38 6.53 15.74 1.44
C GLN A 38 7.78 14.91 1.19
N LYS A 39 7.80 13.66 1.68
CA LYS A 39 8.90 12.72 1.50
C LYS A 39 8.34 11.31 1.50
N LEU A 40 8.78 10.47 0.56
CA LEU A 40 8.43 9.05 0.50
C LEU A 40 9.67 8.22 0.25
N VAL A 41 9.84 7.17 1.06
CA VAL A 41 10.95 6.22 0.98
C VAL A 41 10.39 4.81 0.95
N GLU A 42 10.86 3.98 0.03
CA GLU A 42 10.64 2.53 0.05
C GLU A 42 11.63 1.89 1.02
N ARG A 43 11.15 1.07 1.93
CA ARG A 43 11.96 0.33 2.89
C ARG A 43 11.91 -1.17 2.57
N SER A 44 13.02 -1.85 2.82
CA SER A 44 13.12 -3.31 2.71
C SER A 44 13.18 -4.01 4.07
N THR A 45 13.00 -3.26 5.15
CA THR A 45 13.01 -3.78 6.52
C THR A 45 11.65 -4.34 6.89
N GLN A 46 11.64 -5.38 7.74
CA GLN A 46 10.42 -6.05 8.17
C GLN A 46 9.45 -5.09 8.86
N GLY A 47 8.18 -5.18 8.46
CA GLY A 47 7.10 -4.36 9.00
C GLY A 47 7.00 -2.96 8.37
N ILE A 48 7.80 -2.65 7.34
CA ILE A 48 7.75 -1.37 6.64
C ILE A 48 7.94 -1.59 5.15
N ASP A 49 6.96 -1.24 4.36
CA ASP A 49 7.08 -1.15 2.91
C ASP A 49 7.31 0.27 2.42
N LEU A 50 6.54 1.23 2.97
CA LEU A 50 6.64 2.63 2.62
C LEU A 50 6.72 3.48 3.89
N GLU A 51 7.62 4.46 3.91
CA GLU A 51 7.69 5.49 4.93
C GLU A 51 7.56 6.85 4.26
N MET A 52 6.73 7.73 4.81
CA MET A 52 6.48 9.04 4.24
C MET A 52 6.14 10.07 5.30
N GLU A 53 6.22 11.33 4.93
CA GLU A 53 5.79 12.45 5.75
C GLU A 53 4.50 13.04 5.16
N ILE A 54 3.44 13.05 5.97
CA ILE A 54 2.12 13.60 5.62
C ILE A 54 1.76 14.64 6.67
N ALA A 55 1.56 15.89 6.25
CA ALA A 55 1.24 17.00 7.13
C ALA A 55 2.23 17.18 8.32
N GLY A 56 3.52 16.93 8.09
CA GLY A 56 4.55 17.01 9.11
C GLY A 56 4.64 15.81 10.06
N GLU A 57 3.84 14.77 9.85
CA GLU A 57 3.84 13.54 10.65
C GLU A 57 4.52 12.39 9.90
N ARG A 58 5.35 11.64 10.62
CA ARG A 58 5.95 10.41 10.11
C ARG A 58 4.89 9.32 10.02
N CYS A 59 4.54 8.93 8.79
CA CYS A 59 3.60 7.87 8.50
C CYS A 59 4.32 6.66 7.89
N VAL A 60 3.97 5.47 8.35
CA VAL A 60 4.58 4.22 7.91
C VAL A 60 3.48 3.27 7.45
N PHE A 61 3.69 2.61 6.32
CA PHE A 61 2.71 1.72 5.71
C PHE A 61 3.30 0.33 5.51
N GLU A 62 2.62 -0.67 6.04
CA GLU A 62 2.77 -2.07 5.66
C GLU A 62 1.73 -2.38 4.58
N VAL A 63 2.18 -2.80 3.41
CA VAL A 63 1.31 -3.02 2.24
C VAL A 63 1.04 -4.50 2.07
N LYS A 64 -0.23 -4.88 2.08
CA LYS A 64 -0.66 -6.26 1.86
C LYS A 64 -1.58 -6.34 0.65
N THR A 65 -1.31 -7.30 -0.23
CA THR A 65 -2.21 -7.66 -1.34
C THR A 65 -2.65 -9.10 -1.17
N SER A 66 -3.92 -9.39 -1.42
CA SER A 66 -4.45 -10.75 -1.31
C SER A 66 -5.31 -11.11 -2.52
N GLU A 67 -5.33 -12.40 -2.87
CA GLU A 67 -6.25 -12.96 -3.87
C GLU A 67 -7.63 -13.27 -3.30
N SER A 68 -7.72 -13.34 -1.98
CA SER A 68 -8.97 -13.50 -1.24
C SER A 68 -9.42 -12.18 -0.63
N ASP A 69 -10.54 -12.22 0.06
CA ASP A 69 -11.06 -11.12 0.87
C ASP A 69 -10.36 -10.99 2.23
N SER A 70 -9.28 -11.72 2.43
CA SER A 70 -8.62 -11.82 3.72
C SER A 70 -7.11 -11.61 3.65
N VAL A 71 -6.54 -11.05 4.72
CA VAL A 71 -5.12 -10.79 4.90
C VAL A 71 -4.63 -11.46 6.19
N ARG A 72 -3.43 -12.02 6.14
CA ARG A 72 -2.79 -12.61 7.31
C ARG A 72 -1.66 -11.73 7.81
N LEU A 73 -1.72 -11.39 9.10
CA LEU A 73 -0.61 -10.77 9.82
C LEU A 73 0.09 -11.84 10.65
N THR A 74 1.41 -11.93 10.54
CA THR A 74 2.23 -12.82 11.36
C THR A 74 2.59 -12.14 12.69
N PRO A 75 2.97 -12.90 13.75
CA PRO A 75 3.48 -12.30 14.98
C PRO A 75 4.63 -11.32 14.73
N LYS A 76 5.50 -11.65 13.78
CA LYS A 76 6.66 -10.82 13.42
C LYS A 76 6.25 -9.52 12.72
N ASP A 77 5.18 -9.52 11.89
CA ASP A 77 4.63 -8.29 11.34
C ASP A 77 4.16 -7.38 12.48
N LEU A 78 3.39 -7.94 13.44
CA LEU A 78 2.85 -7.16 14.57
C LEU A 78 3.95 -6.60 15.47
N GLU A 79 4.96 -7.39 15.85
CA GLU A 79 6.11 -6.91 16.62
C GLU A 79 6.84 -5.75 15.93
N GLY A 80 6.96 -5.81 14.61
CA GLY A 80 7.54 -4.72 13.82
C GLY A 80 6.69 -3.45 13.86
N LEU A 81 5.37 -3.60 13.72
CA LEU A 81 4.41 -2.49 13.76
C LEU A 81 4.32 -1.87 15.16
N ASP A 82 4.33 -2.69 16.21
CA ASP A 82 4.32 -2.23 17.60
C ASP A 82 5.51 -1.31 17.90
N ARG A 83 6.73 -1.73 17.52
CA ARG A 83 7.94 -0.91 17.68
C ARG A 83 7.84 0.44 16.96
N LEU A 84 7.26 0.45 15.76
CA LEU A 84 7.10 1.70 15.01
C LEU A 84 6.13 2.67 15.68
N VAL A 85 5.07 2.14 16.32
CA VAL A 85 4.16 2.96 17.15
C VAL A 85 4.90 3.49 18.38
N GLU A 86 5.69 2.66 19.06
CA GLU A 86 6.53 3.06 20.20
C GLU A 86 7.55 4.14 19.80
N ASP A 87 8.10 4.07 18.60
CA ASP A 87 9.00 5.08 18.00
C ASP A 87 8.28 6.36 17.56
N GLY A 88 6.98 6.48 17.83
CA GLY A 88 6.17 7.67 17.57
C GLY A 88 5.70 7.82 16.11
N ALA A 89 5.81 6.77 15.28
CA ALA A 89 5.26 6.81 13.94
C ALA A 89 3.74 6.60 13.95
N ARG A 90 3.05 7.22 13.00
CA ARG A 90 1.68 6.88 12.66
C ARG A 90 1.70 5.69 11.69
N VAL A 91 1.30 4.52 12.16
CA VAL A 91 1.41 3.26 11.41
C VAL A 91 0.09 2.91 10.77
N TYR A 92 0.15 2.47 9.51
CA TYR A 92 -0.99 2.05 8.71
C TYR A 92 -0.78 0.66 8.09
N LEU A 93 -1.88 -0.08 7.99
CA LEU A 93 -2.00 -1.25 7.14
C LEU A 93 -2.72 -0.84 5.85
N ALA A 94 -2.01 -0.89 4.73
CA ALA A 94 -2.58 -0.65 3.42
C ALA A 94 -2.92 -2.00 2.77
N VAL A 95 -4.20 -2.30 2.65
CA VAL A 95 -4.68 -3.61 2.21
C VAL A 95 -5.46 -3.48 0.90
N LEU A 96 -5.04 -4.25 -0.10
CA LEU A 96 -5.79 -4.44 -1.34
C LEU A 96 -6.18 -5.92 -1.48
N THR A 97 -7.47 -6.19 -1.47
CA THR A 97 -8.00 -7.52 -1.70
C THR A 97 -8.52 -7.67 -3.14
N ASN A 98 -8.83 -8.90 -3.53
CA ASN A 98 -9.37 -9.20 -4.85
C ASN A 98 -10.90 -9.28 -4.86
N ALA A 99 -11.55 -8.84 -3.79
CA ALA A 99 -13.00 -8.80 -3.77
C ALA A 99 -13.50 -7.78 -4.82
N PRO A 100 -14.51 -8.14 -5.62
CA PRO A 100 -15.07 -7.23 -6.60
C PRO A 100 -15.52 -5.93 -5.90
N PHE A 101 -15.07 -4.80 -6.41
CA PHE A 101 -15.41 -3.46 -5.92
C PHE A 101 -14.74 -3.04 -4.60
N ASP A 102 -13.78 -3.80 -4.07
CA ASP A 102 -13.02 -3.33 -2.93
C ASP A 102 -11.94 -2.34 -3.36
N ASP A 103 -11.92 -1.24 -2.67
CA ASP A 103 -10.86 -0.24 -2.74
C ASP A 103 -9.74 -0.60 -1.77
N TRP A 104 -8.66 0.16 -1.80
CA TRP A 104 -7.68 0.12 -0.74
C TRP A 104 -8.34 0.36 0.62
N ILE A 105 -7.98 -0.46 1.60
CA ILE A 105 -8.26 -0.19 3.00
C ILE A 105 -6.99 0.38 3.60
N LEU A 106 -7.05 1.62 4.10
CA LEU A 106 -5.97 2.25 4.83
C LEU A 106 -6.40 2.31 6.30
N ALA A 107 -6.00 1.29 7.06
CA ALA A 107 -6.37 1.17 8.47
C ALA A 107 -5.22 1.62 9.36
N ARG A 108 -5.47 2.52 10.29
CA ARG A 108 -4.52 2.88 11.34
C ARG A 108 -4.26 1.67 12.23
N TYR A 109 -3.01 1.31 12.37
CA TYR A 109 -2.63 0.23 13.27
C TYR A 109 -2.68 0.69 14.73
N VAL A 110 -3.32 -0.11 15.56
CA VAL A 110 -3.41 0.09 17.02
C VAL A 110 -2.90 -1.20 17.69
N PRO A 111 -1.84 -1.11 18.52
CA PRO A 111 -1.28 -2.26 19.22
C PRO A 111 -2.34 -3.05 20.00
N GLY A 112 -2.30 -4.37 19.88
CA GLY A 112 -3.23 -5.28 20.58
C GLY A 112 -4.61 -5.44 19.96
N GLU A 113 -4.99 -4.62 18.95
CA GLU A 113 -6.32 -4.70 18.33
C GLU A 113 -6.35 -5.54 17.03
N PHE A 114 -5.18 -5.92 16.52
CA PHE A 114 -5.04 -6.73 15.32
C PHE A 114 -4.61 -8.16 15.66
N PRO A 115 -5.48 -9.17 15.49
CA PRO A 115 -5.16 -10.55 15.85
C PRO A 115 -4.15 -11.18 14.90
N THR A 116 -3.30 -12.07 15.44
CA THR A 116 -2.35 -12.87 14.66
C THR A 116 -2.99 -14.12 14.08
N GLY A 117 -2.47 -14.57 12.94
CA GLY A 117 -2.68 -15.92 12.41
C GLY A 117 -4.07 -16.23 11.88
N LYS A 118 -5.00 -15.31 11.95
CA LYS A 118 -6.34 -15.43 11.37
C LYS A 118 -6.44 -14.63 10.08
N ASN A 119 -7.25 -15.09 9.17
CA ASN A 119 -7.64 -14.31 8.02
C ASN A 119 -8.46 -13.11 8.50
N LEU A 120 -7.91 -11.94 8.35
CA LEU A 120 -8.55 -10.69 8.77
C LEU A 120 -9.48 -10.23 7.66
N THR A 121 -10.73 -10.68 7.71
CA THR A 121 -11.70 -10.31 6.67
C THR A 121 -12.34 -8.98 6.88
N SER A 122 -12.27 -8.38 8.09
CA SER A 122 -13.11 -7.20 8.20
C SER A 122 -12.94 -6.32 9.43
N PHE A 123 -13.18 -6.81 10.64
CA PHE A 123 -13.55 -5.91 11.71
C PHE A 123 -12.44 -4.94 12.16
N PRO A 124 -11.19 -5.37 12.45
CA PRO A 124 -10.15 -4.43 12.88
C PRO A 124 -9.81 -3.39 11.81
N PHE A 125 -9.77 -3.81 10.54
CA PHE A 125 -9.52 -2.89 9.44
C PHE A 125 -10.62 -1.85 9.29
N ARG A 126 -11.89 -2.25 9.40
CA ARG A 126 -13.03 -1.33 9.24
C ARG A 126 -13.14 -0.34 10.39
N ALA A 127 -12.86 -0.76 11.61
CA ALA A 127 -12.93 0.09 12.80
C ALA A 127 -11.91 1.24 12.76
N HIS A 128 -10.74 0.99 12.13
CA HIS A 128 -9.61 1.92 12.13
C HIS A 128 -9.33 2.54 10.75
N ARG A 129 -10.28 2.46 9.80
CA ARG A 129 -10.12 3.05 8.46
C ARG A 129 -9.98 4.56 8.50
N ASP A 130 -8.97 5.05 7.82
CA ASP A 130 -8.78 6.47 7.54
C ASP A 130 -9.46 6.82 6.21
N ARG A 131 -10.74 7.17 6.29
CA ARG A 131 -11.59 7.43 5.11
C ARG A 131 -11.12 8.63 4.29
N ASP A 132 -10.60 9.65 4.94
CA ASP A 132 -10.13 10.86 4.26
C ASP A 132 -8.85 10.56 3.47
N LEU A 133 -7.94 9.79 4.06
CA LEU A 133 -6.74 9.33 3.36
C LEU A 133 -7.08 8.39 2.20
N GLU A 134 -7.98 7.42 2.42
CA GLU A 134 -8.48 6.52 1.38
C GLU A 134 -9.02 7.29 0.18
N GLN A 135 -9.90 8.26 0.41
CA GLN A 135 -10.55 9.01 -0.68
C GLN A 135 -9.52 9.78 -1.53
N ARG A 136 -8.52 10.38 -0.89
CA ARG A 136 -7.42 11.06 -1.59
C ARG A 136 -6.61 10.08 -2.45
N ILE A 137 -6.26 8.94 -1.89
CA ILE A 137 -5.43 7.94 -2.56
C ILE A 137 -6.17 7.22 -3.69
N PHE A 138 -7.47 6.91 -3.56
CA PHE A 138 -8.22 6.19 -4.60
C PHE A 138 -8.20 6.90 -5.94
N THR A 139 -8.44 8.20 -5.93
CA THR A 139 -8.43 9.00 -7.16
C THR A 139 -7.05 9.04 -7.80
N ALA A 140 -5.99 9.18 -7.00
CA ALA A 140 -4.62 9.17 -7.49
C ALA A 140 -4.25 7.77 -8.01
N PHE A 141 -4.59 6.71 -7.28
CA PHE A 141 -4.29 5.34 -7.65
C PHE A 141 -4.96 4.92 -8.97
N ASP A 142 -6.22 5.30 -9.19
CA ASP A 142 -6.90 5.05 -10.46
C ASP A 142 -6.14 5.67 -11.64
N ARG A 143 -5.69 6.94 -11.51
CA ARG A 143 -4.89 7.62 -12.56
C ARG A 143 -3.54 6.94 -12.78
N VAL A 144 -2.86 6.58 -11.71
CA VAL A 144 -1.55 5.91 -11.77
C VAL A 144 -1.66 4.55 -12.44
N VAL A 145 -2.64 3.72 -12.05
CA VAL A 145 -2.85 2.43 -12.70
C VAL A 145 -3.20 2.60 -14.17
N ASP A 146 -4.00 3.60 -14.51
CA ASP A 146 -4.35 3.89 -15.91
C ASP A 146 -3.12 4.20 -16.75
N ARG A 147 -2.22 5.02 -16.26
CA ARG A 147 -1.01 5.47 -16.92
C ARG A 147 0.12 4.43 -16.92
N ASP A 148 0.38 3.80 -15.76
CA ASP A 148 1.65 3.10 -15.51
C ASP A 148 1.52 1.56 -15.51
N VAL A 149 0.31 0.98 -15.55
CA VAL A 149 0.13 -0.47 -15.54
C VAL A 149 0.83 -1.18 -16.70
N HIS A 150 0.86 -0.56 -17.88
CA HIS A 150 1.58 -1.13 -19.03
C HIS A 150 3.09 -1.20 -18.76
N THR A 151 3.67 -0.16 -18.17
CA THR A 151 5.07 -0.14 -17.74
C THR A 151 5.34 -1.23 -16.68
N ALA A 152 4.43 -1.41 -15.74
CA ALA A 152 4.52 -2.49 -14.74
C ALA A 152 4.50 -3.88 -15.38
N ILE A 153 3.69 -4.09 -16.42
CA ILE A 153 3.62 -5.37 -17.15
C ILE A 153 4.90 -5.63 -17.95
N THR A 154 5.38 -4.64 -18.68
CA THR A 154 6.45 -4.81 -19.69
C THR A 154 7.85 -4.65 -19.13
N ARG A 155 8.05 -3.70 -18.21
CA ARG A 155 9.35 -3.32 -17.65
C ARG A 155 9.51 -3.69 -16.19
N ARG A 156 8.47 -4.26 -15.56
CA ARG A 156 8.48 -4.74 -14.17
C ARG A 156 8.87 -3.64 -13.19
N GLN A 157 9.54 -4.03 -12.10
CA GLN A 157 9.98 -3.11 -11.04
C GLN A 157 10.89 -2.01 -11.59
N GLY A 158 11.85 -2.33 -12.46
CA GLY A 158 12.79 -1.35 -13.02
C GLY A 158 12.09 -0.24 -13.81
N GLY A 159 10.97 -0.54 -14.49
CA GLY A 159 10.18 0.48 -15.17
C GLY A 159 9.50 1.43 -14.19
N LEU A 160 8.91 0.91 -13.13
CA LEU A 160 8.28 1.73 -12.08
C LEU A 160 9.31 2.50 -11.25
N ASP A 161 10.50 1.93 -11.01
CA ASP A 161 11.60 2.65 -10.38
C ASP A 161 12.01 3.88 -11.18
N GLY A 162 12.04 3.76 -12.51
CA GLY A 162 12.27 4.90 -13.40
C GLY A 162 11.20 6.00 -13.27
N VAL A 163 9.93 5.61 -13.12
CA VAL A 163 8.83 6.56 -12.86
C VAL A 163 9.00 7.23 -11.50
N LEU A 164 9.27 6.45 -10.45
CA LEU A 164 9.45 6.95 -9.08
C LEU A 164 10.59 7.97 -8.99
N GLN A 165 11.70 7.75 -9.69
CA GLN A 165 12.85 8.66 -9.72
C GLN A 165 12.52 10.05 -10.31
N GLY A 166 11.44 10.17 -11.06
CA GLY A 166 10.94 11.45 -11.58
C GLY A 166 10.27 12.35 -10.53
N TYR A 167 9.96 11.82 -9.33
CA TYR A 167 9.31 12.58 -8.27
C TYR A 167 10.33 13.14 -7.28
N PRO A 168 10.37 14.48 -7.04
CA PRO A 168 11.33 15.10 -6.11
C PRO A 168 11.21 14.58 -4.67
N ALA A 169 10.00 14.21 -4.23
CA ALA A 169 9.73 13.67 -2.91
C ALA A 169 10.14 12.19 -2.73
N TRP A 170 10.57 11.51 -3.81
CA TRP A 170 11.03 10.13 -3.76
C TRP A 170 12.46 10.04 -3.24
N GLY A 171 12.65 9.32 -2.13
CA GLY A 171 13.97 9.00 -1.56
C GLY A 171 14.26 7.50 -1.58
N ARG A 172 15.52 7.12 -1.75
CA ARG A 172 16.00 5.77 -1.43
C ARG A 172 16.53 5.77 0.01
N ALA A 173 16.19 4.70 0.74
CA ALA A 173 16.77 4.46 2.07
C ALA A 173 18.22 4.00 1.95
#